data_76d165c0202150582695cba137cd6cae
#
_entry.id   76d165c0202150582695cba137cd6cae
#
_cell.length_a   1.000
_cell.length_b   1.000
_cell.length_c   1.000
_cell.angle_alpha   90.00
_cell.angle_beta   90.00
_cell.angle_gamma   90.00
#
_symmetry.space_group_name_H-M   'P 1'
#
loop_
_entity.id
_entity.type
_entity.pdbx_description
1 polymer ?
#
loop_
_entity_poly.entity_id
_entity_poly.type
_entity_poly.pdbx_seq_one_letter_code
_entity_poly.pdbx_strand_id
1 'polypeptide(L)'
;MEFKEDQLVKWLKLTKVPKLGPSKILKLFNLESDIERIFSLSDEQLLQTRLFNEQMILDFSQLKRASDDNFIRAIKECKENNIQVLTILSDAYPSYLKNIPYPPLTLFLKGNLELLYKNKVAVVGSRNADENAKNWTYNLSKKLVENNLVIVSGGAVGIDYAAHRGALDAKGNTICVLGSGFFRMFPEKHIELFKEIERQGLLISEHLPNFPGSTIALVQRNRITSGISNGLVMVASGEKGGAMIQTKMAFEQRIPIFYPKEELNLQPNEGVIQIKKDWAGIEIESVEDIIKKLIIRPEIRTES
;
A
#
# COMPACT_ATOMS: atom_id res chain seq x y z
N MET A 1 -7.59 -13.43 13.09
CA MET A 1 -9.08 -13.53 12.96
C MET A 1 -9.44 -13.53 11.49
N GLU A 2 -10.16 -14.51 11.02
CA GLU A 2 -10.67 -14.59 9.65
C GLU A 2 -12.21 -14.48 9.66
N PHE A 3 -12.75 -13.65 8.78
CA PHE A 3 -14.19 -13.44 8.66
C PHE A 3 -14.81 -14.41 7.65
N LYS A 4 -15.99 -14.95 7.98
CA LYS A 4 -16.89 -15.57 6.99
C LYS A 4 -17.45 -14.49 6.05
N GLU A 5 -18.09 -14.87 4.95
CA GLU A 5 -18.54 -13.92 3.94
C GLU A 5 -19.53 -12.87 4.48
N ASP A 6 -20.50 -13.29 5.25
CA ASP A 6 -21.48 -12.42 5.90
C ASP A 6 -20.84 -11.45 6.90
N GLN A 7 -19.87 -11.94 7.65
CA GLN A 7 -19.06 -11.12 8.56
C GLN A 7 -18.16 -10.14 7.78
N LEU A 8 -17.60 -10.56 6.65
CA LEU A 8 -16.80 -9.69 5.79
C LEU A 8 -17.65 -8.56 5.18
N VAL A 9 -18.91 -8.81 4.82
CA VAL A 9 -19.86 -7.76 4.41
C VAL A 9 -20.01 -6.72 5.52
N LYS A 10 -20.27 -7.16 6.75
CA LYS A 10 -20.41 -6.29 7.92
C LYS A 10 -19.12 -5.50 8.18
N TRP A 11 -17.96 -6.16 8.09
CA TRP A 11 -16.67 -5.49 8.18
C TRP A 11 -16.52 -4.37 7.16
N LEU A 12 -16.78 -4.65 5.88
CA LEU A 12 -16.68 -3.66 4.82
C LEU A 12 -17.66 -2.50 5.02
N LYS A 13 -18.87 -2.74 5.52
CA LYS A 13 -19.82 -1.69 5.92
C LYS A 13 -19.26 -0.84 7.07
N LEU A 14 -18.76 -1.46 8.14
CA LEU A 14 -18.20 -0.76 9.29
C LEU A 14 -17.05 0.18 8.88
N THR A 15 -16.19 -0.26 7.95
CA THR A 15 -15.08 0.55 7.45
C THR A 15 -15.52 1.77 6.63
N LYS A 16 -16.80 1.86 6.26
CA LYS A 16 -17.38 3.00 5.51
C LYS A 16 -18.04 4.04 6.41
N VAL A 17 -18.14 3.80 7.71
CA VAL A 17 -18.68 4.80 8.66
C VAL A 17 -17.74 6.02 8.68
N PRO A 18 -18.23 7.21 8.32
CA PRO A 18 -17.41 8.42 8.31
C PRO A 18 -16.80 8.71 9.69
N LYS A 19 -15.54 9.12 9.73
CA LYS A 19 -14.80 9.43 10.96
C LYS A 19 -14.55 8.25 11.91
N LEU A 20 -14.97 7.04 11.56
CA LEU A 20 -14.62 5.79 12.24
C LEU A 20 -13.34 5.23 11.59
N GLY A 21 -12.21 5.88 11.84
CA GLY A 21 -10.93 5.50 11.26
C GLY A 21 -10.28 4.28 11.94
N PRO A 22 -9.12 3.81 11.42
CA PRO A 22 -8.47 2.57 11.87
C PRO A 22 -8.27 2.47 13.39
N SER A 23 -7.81 3.53 14.02
CA SER A 23 -7.59 3.55 15.48
C SER A 23 -8.87 3.29 16.29
N LYS A 24 -10.01 3.87 15.86
CA LYS A 24 -11.28 3.65 16.53
C LYS A 24 -11.83 2.25 16.28
N ILE A 25 -11.71 1.74 15.06
CA ILE A 25 -12.13 0.36 14.71
C ILE A 25 -11.31 -0.66 15.52
N LEU A 26 -9.99 -0.51 15.59
CA LEU A 26 -9.17 -1.42 16.41
C LEU A 26 -9.53 -1.35 17.89
N LYS A 27 -9.80 -0.15 18.45
CA LYS A 27 -10.28 -0.02 19.82
C LYS A 27 -11.65 -0.66 20.02
N LEU A 28 -12.56 -0.54 19.05
CA LEU A 28 -13.87 -1.17 19.09
C LEU A 28 -13.74 -2.70 19.16
N PHE A 29 -12.87 -3.30 18.34
CA PHE A 29 -12.61 -4.74 18.35
C PHE A 29 -11.85 -5.22 19.61
N ASN A 30 -11.13 -4.35 20.29
CA ASN A 30 -10.60 -4.66 21.63
C ASN A 30 -11.67 -4.68 22.72
N LEU A 31 -12.77 -3.93 22.55
CA LEU A 31 -13.91 -3.94 23.47
C LEU A 31 -14.89 -5.08 23.17
N GLU A 32 -15.16 -5.32 21.91
CA GLU A 32 -16.04 -6.37 21.42
C GLU A 32 -15.43 -7.01 20.16
N SER A 33 -14.96 -8.23 20.28
CA SER A 33 -14.25 -8.94 19.21
C SER A 33 -15.18 -9.56 18.16
N ASP A 34 -16.47 -9.66 18.45
CA ASP A 34 -17.44 -10.25 17.53
C ASP A 34 -18.17 -9.16 16.72
N ILE A 35 -17.98 -9.19 15.40
CA ILE A 35 -18.63 -8.26 14.48
C ILE A 35 -20.17 -8.34 14.55
N GLU A 36 -20.73 -9.52 14.82
CA GLU A 36 -22.17 -9.70 14.96
C GLU A 36 -22.71 -8.92 16.16
N ARG A 37 -21.99 -9.00 17.29
CA ARG A 37 -22.32 -8.23 18.47
C ARG A 37 -22.17 -6.75 18.26
N ILE A 38 -21.10 -6.30 17.58
CA ILE A 38 -20.93 -4.88 17.23
C ILE A 38 -22.14 -4.36 16.45
N PHE A 39 -22.66 -5.14 15.51
CA PHE A 39 -23.85 -4.77 14.72
C PHE A 39 -25.15 -4.82 15.51
N SER A 40 -25.22 -5.56 16.61
CA SER A 40 -26.38 -5.64 17.50
C SER A 40 -26.40 -4.61 18.64
N LEU A 41 -25.30 -3.87 18.86
CA LEU A 41 -25.23 -2.84 19.90
C LEU A 41 -26.30 -1.77 19.67
N SER A 42 -26.94 -1.36 20.77
CA SER A 42 -27.85 -0.20 20.78
C SER A 42 -27.07 1.12 20.63
N ASP A 43 -27.77 2.18 20.24
CA ASP A 43 -27.19 3.51 20.10
C ASP A 43 -26.55 3.99 21.42
N GLU A 44 -27.18 3.69 22.57
CA GLU A 44 -26.66 3.99 23.91
C GLU A 44 -25.35 3.23 24.20
N GLN A 45 -25.30 1.94 23.86
CA GLN A 45 -24.12 1.12 24.05
C GLN A 45 -22.96 1.63 23.15
N LEU A 46 -23.25 2.03 21.92
CA LEU A 46 -22.27 2.62 21.02
C LEU A 46 -21.71 3.94 21.58
N LEU A 47 -22.57 4.81 22.14
CA LEU A 47 -22.14 6.04 22.81
C LEU A 47 -21.27 5.77 24.05
N GLN A 48 -21.60 4.77 24.86
CA GLN A 48 -20.82 4.37 26.03
C GLN A 48 -19.39 3.95 25.69
N THR A 49 -19.13 3.44 24.46
CA THR A 49 -17.75 3.13 24.01
C THR A 49 -16.87 4.37 23.90
N ARG A 50 -17.44 5.56 23.80
CA ARG A 50 -16.77 6.84 23.50
C ARG A 50 -16.01 6.86 22.15
N LEU A 51 -16.26 5.88 21.29
CA LEU A 51 -15.68 5.80 19.93
C LEU A 51 -16.61 6.42 18.89
N PHE A 52 -17.91 6.44 19.17
CA PHE A 52 -18.96 7.01 18.34
C PHE A 52 -19.47 8.33 18.92
N ASN A 53 -19.86 9.23 18.05
CA ASN A 53 -20.72 10.36 18.35
C ASN A 53 -22.09 10.15 17.67
N GLU A 54 -23.06 11.02 17.96
CA GLU A 54 -24.43 10.90 17.44
C GLU A 54 -24.46 10.80 15.90
N GLN A 55 -23.68 11.64 15.20
CA GLN A 55 -23.63 11.59 13.74
C GLN A 55 -23.09 10.26 13.21
N MET A 56 -22.04 9.72 13.81
CA MET A 56 -21.49 8.42 13.45
C MET A 56 -22.47 7.28 13.68
N ILE A 57 -23.31 7.38 14.72
CA ILE A 57 -24.38 6.40 15.00
C ILE A 57 -25.45 6.47 13.90
N LEU A 58 -25.86 7.66 13.52
CA LEU A 58 -26.81 7.84 12.40
C LEU A 58 -26.25 7.25 11.11
N ASP A 59 -25.00 7.57 10.77
CA ASP A 59 -24.30 7.04 9.60
C ASP A 59 -24.21 5.50 9.64
N PHE A 60 -23.85 4.94 10.79
CA PHE A 60 -23.77 3.49 10.98
C PHE A 60 -25.14 2.82 10.88
N SER A 61 -26.19 3.42 11.47
CA SER A 61 -27.56 2.92 11.40
C SER A 61 -28.09 2.93 9.94
N GLN A 62 -27.75 3.96 9.15
CA GLN A 62 -28.04 4.00 7.73
C GLN A 62 -27.32 2.88 6.97
N LEU A 63 -26.03 2.67 7.24
CA LEU A 63 -25.22 1.60 6.63
C LEU A 63 -25.75 0.21 7.01
N LYS A 64 -26.21 0.00 8.26
CA LYS A 64 -26.83 -1.27 8.67
C LYS A 64 -28.08 -1.60 7.83
N ARG A 65 -28.88 -0.59 7.49
CA ARG A 65 -30.14 -0.76 6.70
C ARG A 65 -29.91 -0.77 5.19
N ALA A 66 -28.79 -0.26 4.72
CA ALA A 66 -28.46 -0.21 3.30
C ALA A 66 -28.29 -1.64 2.74
N SER A 67 -28.62 -1.83 1.44
CA SER A 67 -28.42 -3.10 0.75
C SER A 67 -26.97 -3.57 0.84
N ASP A 68 -26.80 -4.87 0.98
CA ASP A 68 -25.51 -5.55 1.00
C ASP A 68 -25.02 -5.94 -0.40
N ASP A 69 -25.87 -5.80 -1.43
CA ASP A 69 -25.64 -6.32 -2.79
C ASP A 69 -24.28 -5.92 -3.37
N ASN A 70 -23.85 -4.67 -3.16
CA ASN A 70 -22.57 -4.19 -3.68
C ASN A 70 -21.38 -4.90 -3.02
N PHE A 71 -21.46 -5.16 -1.72
CA PHE A 71 -20.40 -5.85 -0.98
C PHE A 71 -20.41 -7.34 -1.27
N ILE A 72 -21.59 -7.96 -1.31
CA ILE A 72 -21.77 -9.38 -1.68
C ILE A 72 -21.19 -9.62 -3.08
N ARG A 73 -21.57 -8.77 -4.06
CA ARG A 73 -21.03 -8.86 -5.41
C ARG A 73 -19.51 -8.69 -5.42
N ALA A 74 -18.97 -7.71 -4.71
CA ALA A 74 -17.52 -7.49 -4.65
C ALA A 74 -16.76 -8.68 -4.05
N ILE A 75 -17.30 -9.31 -2.99
CA ILE A 75 -16.71 -10.51 -2.38
C ILE A 75 -16.77 -11.71 -3.34
N LYS A 76 -17.89 -11.89 -4.03
CA LYS A 76 -18.04 -12.92 -5.07
C LYS A 76 -17.03 -12.71 -6.21
N GLU A 77 -16.93 -11.47 -6.72
CA GLU A 77 -15.96 -11.11 -7.75
C GLU A 77 -14.52 -11.35 -7.29
N CYS A 78 -14.20 -11.10 -6.02
CA CYS A 78 -12.88 -11.42 -5.46
C CYS A 78 -12.60 -12.92 -5.56
N LYS A 79 -13.54 -13.78 -5.15
CA LYS A 79 -13.39 -15.23 -5.21
C LYS A 79 -13.22 -15.75 -6.64
N GLU A 80 -14.09 -15.30 -7.56
CA GLU A 80 -14.07 -15.71 -8.96
C GLU A 80 -12.77 -15.30 -9.69
N ASN A 81 -12.09 -14.26 -9.21
CA ASN A 81 -10.87 -13.72 -9.81
C ASN A 81 -9.60 -13.98 -8.98
N ASN A 82 -9.64 -14.88 -8.00
CA ASN A 82 -8.51 -15.21 -7.12
C ASN A 82 -7.92 -13.98 -6.39
N ILE A 83 -8.77 -13.04 -5.99
CA ILE A 83 -8.40 -11.88 -5.18
C ILE A 83 -8.58 -12.26 -3.71
N GLN A 84 -7.49 -12.32 -2.97
CA GLN A 84 -7.50 -12.54 -1.52
C GLN A 84 -7.91 -11.25 -0.81
N VAL A 85 -8.74 -11.39 0.23
CA VAL A 85 -9.16 -10.25 1.06
C VAL A 85 -8.57 -10.43 2.45
N LEU A 86 -7.73 -9.48 2.85
CA LEU A 86 -7.01 -9.53 4.12
C LEU A 86 -7.42 -8.33 4.98
N THR A 87 -7.98 -8.58 6.14
CA THR A 87 -8.34 -7.50 7.07
C THR A 87 -7.19 -7.21 8.05
N ILE A 88 -7.15 -6.01 8.62
CA ILE A 88 -6.15 -5.65 9.64
C ILE A 88 -6.19 -6.56 10.88
N LEU A 89 -7.29 -7.29 11.08
CA LEU A 89 -7.48 -8.25 12.17
C LEU A 89 -6.97 -9.65 11.84
N SER A 90 -6.67 -9.92 10.56
CA SER A 90 -6.13 -11.21 10.11
C SER A 90 -4.71 -11.42 10.64
N ASP A 91 -4.39 -12.66 10.99
CA ASP A 91 -3.06 -13.03 11.49
C ASP A 91 -2.00 -12.89 10.40
N ALA A 92 -2.38 -13.15 9.15
CA ALA A 92 -1.56 -12.94 7.97
C ALA A 92 -1.37 -11.45 7.57
N TYR A 93 -2.02 -10.50 8.25
CA TYR A 93 -1.84 -9.09 7.93
C TYR A 93 -0.45 -8.60 8.40
N PRO A 94 0.35 -7.93 7.55
CA PRO A 94 1.69 -7.50 7.90
C PRO A 94 1.70 -6.61 9.16
N SER A 95 2.34 -7.07 10.24
CA SER A 95 2.33 -6.39 11.54
C SER A 95 2.88 -4.95 11.47
N TYR A 96 3.93 -4.74 10.67
CA TYR A 96 4.52 -3.42 10.47
C TYR A 96 3.58 -2.44 9.77
N LEU A 97 2.66 -2.93 8.90
CA LEU A 97 1.67 -2.08 8.24
C LEU A 97 0.55 -1.64 9.21
N LYS A 98 0.32 -2.38 10.31
CA LYS A 98 -0.61 -1.95 11.37
C LYS A 98 -0.15 -0.68 12.08
N ASN A 99 1.16 -0.41 12.07
CA ASN A 99 1.78 0.67 12.85
C ASN A 99 2.01 1.97 12.04
N ILE A 100 1.68 1.99 10.76
CA ILE A 100 1.78 3.24 9.98
C ILE A 100 0.63 4.20 10.34
N PRO A 101 0.81 5.52 10.12
CA PRO A 101 -0.30 6.45 10.17
C PRO A 101 -1.42 6.02 9.20
N TYR A 102 -2.63 5.88 9.70
CA TYR A 102 -3.81 5.46 8.94
C TYR A 102 -3.61 4.12 8.18
N PRO A 103 -3.38 3.00 8.90
CA PRO A 103 -3.20 1.70 8.27
C PRO A 103 -4.44 1.30 7.45
N PRO A 104 -4.28 0.63 6.31
CA PRO A 104 -5.41 0.13 5.53
C PRO A 104 -6.17 -0.94 6.32
N LEU A 105 -7.48 -0.75 6.49
CA LEU A 105 -8.32 -1.70 7.24
C LEU A 105 -8.52 -3.01 6.50
N THR A 106 -8.47 -2.96 5.17
CA THR A 106 -8.65 -4.10 4.28
C THR A 106 -7.64 -3.98 3.13
N LEU A 107 -7.01 -5.10 2.81
CA LEU A 107 -6.18 -5.25 1.62
C LEU A 107 -6.82 -6.28 0.70
N PHE A 108 -6.91 -5.95 -0.56
CA PHE A 108 -7.23 -6.85 -1.66
C PHE A 108 -5.92 -7.19 -2.35
N LEU A 109 -5.65 -8.48 -2.57
CA LEU A 109 -4.35 -8.98 -2.97
C LEU A 109 -4.51 -9.94 -4.15
N LYS A 110 -3.66 -9.82 -5.19
CA LYS A 110 -3.70 -10.72 -6.34
C LYS A 110 -2.29 -11.03 -6.81
N GLY A 111 -1.91 -12.32 -6.81
CA GLY A 111 -0.58 -12.81 -7.13
C GLY A 111 0.08 -13.56 -5.97
N ASN A 112 1.39 -13.46 -5.84
CA ASN A 112 2.16 -14.19 -4.83
C ASN A 112 2.18 -13.45 -3.48
N LEU A 113 1.40 -13.94 -2.52
CA LEU A 113 1.26 -13.35 -1.19
C LEU A 113 2.52 -13.46 -0.32
N GLU A 114 3.38 -14.46 -0.58
CA GLU A 114 4.63 -14.65 0.15
C GLU A 114 5.55 -13.41 0.06
N LEU A 115 5.37 -12.60 -0.98
CA LEU A 115 6.14 -11.37 -1.16
C LEU A 115 5.85 -10.32 -0.08
N LEU A 116 4.74 -10.43 0.63
CA LEU A 116 4.43 -9.57 1.78
C LEU A 116 5.48 -9.72 2.90
N TYR A 117 6.11 -10.89 3.00
CA TYR A 117 7.05 -11.22 4.08
C TYR A 117 8.52 -11.13 3.67
N LYS A 118 8.81 -10.89 2.38
CA LYS A 118 10.18 -10.70 1.89
C LYS A 118 10.71 -9.29 2.16
N ASN A 119 12.03 -9.11 2.16
CA ASN A 119 12.64 -7.79 2.21
C ASN A 119 12.37 -7.02 0.91
N LYS A 120 11.96 -5.77 1.05
CA LYS A 120 11.44 -4.95 -0.06
C LYS A 120 12.00 -3.54 -0.05
N VAL A 121 12.19 -2.99 -1.24
CA VAL A 121 12.60 -1.60 -1.43
C VAL A 121 11.55 -0.90 -2.30
N ALA A 122 10.98 0.19 -1.78
CA ALA A 122 10.17 1.08 -2.59
C ALA A 122 11.08 1.88 -3.52
N VAL A 123 10.75 1.91 -4.82
CA VAL A 123 11.45 2.73 -5.81
C VAL A 123 10.43 3.65 -6.45
N VAL A 124 10.59 4.96 -6.24
CA VAL A 124 9.59 5.96 -6.58
C VAL A 124 10.23 7.20 -7.21
N GLY A 125 9.41 7.96 -7.96
CA GLY A 125 9.89 9.19 -8.55
C GLY A 125 8.90 9.86 -9.49
N SER A 126 9.40 10.79 -10.28
CA SER A 126 8.64 11.59 -11.20
C SER A 126 8.01 10.77 -12.32
N ARG A 127 6.78 11.16 -12.69
CA ARG A 127 6.11 10.69 -13.92
C ARG A 127 6.80 11.23 -15.20
N ASN A 128 7.45 12.38 -15.08
CA ASN A 128 8.14 13.10 -16.17
C ASN A 128 9.66 13.06 -15.98
N ALA A 129 10.18 11.96 -15.42
CA ALA A 129 11.61 11.73 -15.30
C ALA A 129 12.26 11.63 -16.70
N ASP A 130 13.50 12.10 -16.82
CA ASP A 130 14.28 11.97 -18.05
C ASP A 130 14.67 10.50 -18.31
N GLU A 131 15.23 10.25 -19.48
CA GLU A 131 15.63 8.88 -19.87
C GLU A 131 16.81 8.37 -19.03
N ASN A 132 17.69 9.25 -18.55
CA ASN A 132 18.80 8.87 -17.68
C ASN A 132 18.26 8.35 -16.33
N ALA A 133 17.31 9.06 -15.72
CA ALA A 133 16.67 8.63 -14.49
C ALA A 133 15.89 7.30 -14.64
N LYS A 134 15.17 7.12 -15.75
CA LYS A 134 14.46 5.87 -16.04
C LYS A 134 15.43 4.70 -16.23
N ASN A 135 16.50 4.89 -17.00
CA ASN A 135 17.53 3.87 -17.25
C ASN A 135 18.28 3.50 -15.95
N TRP A 136 18.61 4.50 -15.14
CA TRP A 136 19.23 4.27 -13.85
C TRP A 136 18.30 3.47 -12.94
N THR A 137 17.01 3.83 -12.88
CA THR A 137 15.98 3.13 -12.09
C THR A 137 15.83 1.67 -12.51
N TYR A 138 15.77 1.43 -13.83
CA TYR A 138 15.70 0.09 -14.40
C TYR A 138 16.89 -0.77 -13.96
N ASN A 139 18.11 -0.25 -14.09
CA ASN A 139 19.33 -0.96 -13.73
C ASN A 139 19.45 -1.16 -12.20
N LEU A 140 19.06 -0.17 -11.40
CA LEU A 140 19.01 -0.31 -9.95
C LEU A 140 18.05 -1.43 -9.53
N SER A 141 16.84 -1.42 -10.08
CA SER A 141 15.80 -2.41 -9.75
C SER A 141 16.22 -3.82 -10.13
N LYS A 142 16.85 -3.99 -11.28
CA LYS A 142 17.46 -5.24 -11.70
C LYS A 142 18.49 -5.74 -10.68
N LYS A 143 19.43 -4.89 -10.27
CA LYS A 143 20.45 -5.26 -9.26
C LYS A 143 19.84 -5.56 -7.89
N LEU A 144 18.78 -4.82 -7.47
CA LEU A 144 18.10 -5.08 -6.20
C LEU A 144 17.46 -6.48 -6.17
N VAL A 145 16.79 -6.91 -7.24
CA VAL A 145 16.18 -8.24 -7.29
C VAL A 145 17.22 -9.35 -7.43
N GLU A 146 18.34 -9.11 -8.09
CA GLU A 146 19.51 -10.02 -8.10
C GLU A 146 20.08 -10.24 -6.67
N ASN A 147 19.85 -9.29 -5.77
CA ASN A 147 20.18 -9.40 -4.35
C ASN A 147 18.99 -9.87 -3.47
N ASN A 148 18.02 -10.57 -4.06
CA ASN A 148 16.83 -11.13 -3.39
C ASN A 148 15.91 -10.09 -2.72
N LEU A 149 15.93 -8.85 -3.17
CA LEU A 149 15.02 -7.81 -2.70
C LEU A 149 13.82 -7.69 -3.64
N VAL A 150 12.65 -7.46 -3.08
CA VAL A 150 11.43 -7.23 -3.86
C VAL A 150 11.28 -5.73 -4.14
N ILE A 151 11.01 -5.36 -5.38
CA ILE A 151 10.70 -3.97 -5.71
C ILE A 151 9.25 -3.65 -5.36
N VAL A 152 9.01 -2.50 -4.74
CA VAL A 152 7.66 -1.99 -4.49
C VAL A 152 7.50 -0.66 -5.21
N SER A 153 6.42 -0.50 -5.98
CA SER A 153 6.10 0.78 -6.59
C SER A 153 4.61 0.93 -6.83
N GLY A 154 4.20 2.01 -7.47
CA GLY A 154 2.79 2.33 -7.65
C GLY A 154 2.23 2.15 -9.05
N GLY A 155 3.04 1.71 -10.00
CA GLY A 155 2.61 1.48 -11.38
C GLY A 155 2.33 2.74 -12.20
N ALA A 156 2.72 3.93 -11.75
CA ALA A 156 2.62 5.16 -12.53
C ALA A 156 3.59 5.14 -13.72
N VAL A 157 3.43 6.10 -14.63
CA VAL A 157 4.41 6.32 -15.71
C VAL A 157 5.75 6.82 -15.13
N GLY A 158 6.82 6.71 -15.89
CA GLY A 158 8.15 7.20 -15.50
C GLY A 158 8.87 6.24 -14.57
N ILE A 159 9.29 6.69 -13.41
CA ILE A 159 10.12 5.93 -12.47
C ILE A 159 9.46 4.63 -12.03
N ASP A 160 8.17 4.66 -11.65
CA ASP A 160 7.47 3.45 -11.19
C ASP A 160 7.46 2.35 -12.27
N TYR A 161 7.19 2.75 -13.53
CA TYR A 161 7.23 1.81 -14.67
C TYR A 161 8.61 1.22 -14.85
N ALA A 162 9.66 2.06 -14.86
CA ALA A 162 11.04 1.61 -15.01
C ALA A 162 11.46 0.66 -13.88
N ALA A 163 11.02 0.93 -12.65
CA ALA A 163 11.29 0.07 -11.51
C ALA A 163 10.67 -1.33 -11.66
N HIS A 164 9.40 -1.40 -12.04
CA HIS A 164 8.73 -2.69 -12.27
C HIS A 164 9.37 -3.45 -13.45
N ARG A 165 9.65 -2.76 -14.56
CA ARG A 165 10.31 -3.39 -15.74
C ARG A 165 11.66 -3.97 -15.38
N GLY A 166 12.52 -3.19 -14.69
CA GLY A 166 13.84 -3.68 -14.26
C GLY A 166 13.75 -4.95 -13.43
N ALA A 167 12.79 -5.02 -12.51
CA ALA A 167 12.54 -6.21 -11.69
C ALA A 167 12.08 -7.42 -12.51
N LEU A 168 11.07 -7.22 -13.37
CA LEU A 168 10.47 -8.30 -14.17
C LEU A 168 11.45 -8.86 -15.22
N ASP A 169 12.18 -8.00 -15.92
CA ASP A 169 13.16 -8.41 -16.94
C ASP A 169 14.34 -9.18 -16.35
N ALA A 170 14.66 -8.93 -15.07
CA ALA A 170 15.61 -9.72 -14.31
C ALA A 170 15.00 -11.00 -13.70
N LYS A 171 13.75 -11.36 -14.06
CA LYS A 171 12.98 -12.48 -13.49
C LYS A 171 12.83 -12.43 -11.96
N GLY A 172 12.90 -11.22 -11.40
CA GLY A 172 12.72 -10.97 -9.97
C GLY A 172 11.29 -10.62 -9.63
N ASN A 173 11.05 -10.38 -8.36
CA ASN A 173 9.73 -10.12 -7.82
C ASN A 173 9.46 -8.64 -7.66
N THR A 174 8.22 -8.23 -7.93
CA THR A 174 7.77 -6.86 -7.69
C THR A 174 6.35 -6.80 -7.16
N ILE A 175 6.08 -5.79 -6.32
CA ILE A 175 4.76 -5.51 -5.75
C ILE A 175 4.28 -4.17 -6.29
N CYS A 176 3.11 -4.15 -6.91
CA CYS A 176 2.47 -2.91 -7.30
C CYS A 176 1.30 -2.60 -6.38
N VAL A 177 1.34 -1.42 -5.74
CA VAL A 177 0.23 -0.92 -4.91
C VAL A 177 -0.64 -0.01 -5.78
N LEU A 178 -1.90 -0.40 -6.00
CA LEU A 178 -2.85 0.30 -6.84
C LEU A 178 -3.62 1.37 -6.06
N GLY A 179 -3.92 2.50 -6.68
CA GLY A 179 -4.86 3.50 -6.17
C GLY A 179 -6.28 3.33 -6.72
N SER A 180 -6.56 2.17 -7.32
CA SER A 180 -7.86 1.77 -7.89
C SER A 180 -8.14 0.32 -7.54
N GLY A 181 -9.35 -0.17 -7.86
CA GLY A 181 -9.66 -1.60 -7.82
C GLY A 181 -9.06 -2.35 -9.02
N PHE A 182 -9.02 -3.68 -8.90
CA PHE A 182 -8.40 -4.56 -9.91
C PHE A 182 -9.07 -4.55 -11.28
N PHE A 183 -10.37 -4.22 -11.35
CA PHE A 183 -11.10 -4.13 -12.62
C PHE A 183 -11.07 -2.73 -13.24
N ARG A 184 -10.40 -1.79 -12.59
CA ARG A 184 -10.26 -0.39 -13.00
C ARG A 184 -8.82 0.09 -12.85
N MET A 185 -7.85 -0.78 -13.15
CA MET A 185 -6.42 -0.48 -13.01
C MET A 185 -6.01 0.74 -13.85
N PHE A 186 -5.21 1.61 -13.26
CA PHE A 186 -4.75 2.86 -13.87
C PHE A 186 -3.23 3.04 -13.67
N PRO A 187 -2.49 3.52 -14.68
CA PRO A 187 -2.95 3.97 -16.02
C PRO A 187 -3.25 2.80 -16.97
N GLU A 188 -4.26 2.96 -17.83
CA GLU A 188 -4.70 1.90 -18.76
C GLU A 188 -3.58 1.39 -19.68
N LYS A 189 -2.67 2.26 -20.09
CA LYS A 189 -1.52 1.87 -20.91
C LYS A 189 -0.55 0.90 -20.24
N HIS A 190 -0.67 0.67 -18.93
CA HIS A 190 0.13 -0.28 -18.14
C HIS A 190 -0.61 -1.58 -17.83
N ILE A 191 -1.76 -1.85 -18.43
CA ILE A 191 -2.55 -3.06 -18.18
C ILE A 191 -1.72 -4.33 -18.38
N GLU A 192 -0.89 -4.41 -19.43
CA GLU A 192 -0.03 -5.57 -19.67
C GLU A 192 1.06 -5.70 -18.59
N LEU A 193 1.63 -4.60 -18.13
CA LEU A 193 2.56 -4.61 -16.99
C LEU A 193 1.86 -5.15 -15.73
N PHE A 194 0.63 -4.71 -15.42
CA PHE A 194 -0.09 -5.18 -14.26
C PHE A 194 -0.43 -6.68 -14.34
N LYS A 195 -0.81 -7.18 -15.52
CA LYS A 195 -1.01 -8.62 -15.73
C LYS A 195 0.28 -9.43 -15.55
N GLU A 196 1.41 -8.88 -15.95
CA GLU A 196 2.70 -9.54 -15.74
C GLU A 196 3.09 -9.55 -14.25
N ILE A 197 2.86 -8.43 -13.54
CA ILE A 197 3.05 -8.36 -12.09
C ILE A 197 2.11 -9.33 -11.37
N GLU A 198 0.87 -9.48 -11.79
CA GLU A 198 -0.06 -10.46 -11.23
C GLU A 198 0.49 -11.89 -11.32
N ARG A 199 1.14 -12.24 -12.44
CA ARG A 199 1.69 -13.59 -12.68
C ARG A 199 3.00 -13.87 -11.93
N GLN A 200 3.89 -12.86 -11.81
CA GLN A 200 5.25 -13.03 -11.27
C GLN A 200 5.47 -12.34 -9.93
N GLY A 201 4.55 -11.49 -9.51
CA GLY A 201 4.67 -10.63 -8.34
C GLY A 201 3.38 -10.55 -7.55
N LEU A 202 3.05 -9.36 -7.06
CA LEU A 202 1.85 -9.12 -6.27
C LEU A 202 1.24 -7.76 -6.60
N LEU A 203 -0.05 -7.73 -6.81
CA LEU A 203 -0.86 -6.52 -6.86
C LEU A 203 -1.57 -6.31 -5.51
N ILE A 204 -1.57 -5.09 -4.99
CA ILE A 204 -2.23 -4.71 -3.74
C ILE A 204 -3.16 -3.53 -3.99
N SER A 205 -4.37 -3.58 -3.43
CA SER A 205 -5.28 -2.44 -3.36
C SER A 205 -5.97 -2.40 -1.99
N GLU A 206 -6.32 -1.20 -1.51
CA GLU A 206 -7.22 -1.04 -0.35
C GLU A 206 -8.68 -0.78 -0.75
N HIS A 207 -8.96 -0.84 -2.03
CA HIS A 207 -10.26 -0.52 -2.61
C HIS A 207 -10.97 -1.76 -3.16
N LEU A 208 -12.30 -1.73 -3.15
CA LEU A 208 -13.12 -2.77 -3.79
C LEU A 208 -12.75 -2.94 -5.27
N PRO A 209 -12.90 -4.15 -5.86
CA PRO A 209 -12.43 -4.46 -7.21
C PRO A 209 -12.88 -3.51 -8.31
N ASN A 210 -14.09 -2.99 -8.20
CA ASN A 210 -14.69 -2.07 -9.19
C ASN A 210 -14.42 -0.58 -8.95
N PHE A 211 -13.64 -0.21 -7.92
CA PHE A 211 -13.35 1.19 -7.63
C PHE A 211 -12.50 1.83 -8.75
N PRO A 212 -12.96 2.92 -9.37
CA PRO A 212 -12.29 3.50 -10.55
C PRO A 212 -10.98 4.23 -10.21
N GLY A 213 -10.69 4.41 -8.94
CA GLY A 213 -9.59 5.24 -8.49
C GLY A 213 -9.96 6.73 -8.44
N SER A 214 -9.07 7.51 -7.85
CA SER A 214 -9.15 8.98 -7.82
C SER A 214 -7.76 9.56 -7.53
N THR A 215 -7.57 10.84 -7.77
CA THR A 215 -6.32 11.52 -7.41
C THR A 215 -6.01 11.36 -5.91
N ILE A 216 -7.04 11.44 -5.06
CA ILE A 216 -6.89 11.25 -3.62
C ILE A 216 -6.44 9.83 -3.30
N ALA A 217 -7.07 8.83 -3.91
CA ALA A 217 -6.72 7.42 -3.70
C ALA A 217 -5.29 7.10 -4.17
N LEU A 218 -4.86 7.69 -5.31
CA LEU A 218 -3.48 7.57 -5.81
C LEU A 218 -2.45 8.16 -4.83
N VAL A 219 -2.78 9.23 -4.14
CA VAL A 219 -1.91 9.82 -3.11
C VAL A 219 -1.96 9.00 -1.82
N GLN A 220 -3.15 8.62 -1.37
CA GLN A 220 -3.32 7.87 -0.12
C GLN A 220 -2.65 6.50 -0.13
N ARG A 221 -2.64 5.80 -1.27
CA ARG A 221 -2.00 4.47 -1.38
C ARG A 221 -0.48 4.53 -1.18
N ASN A 222 0.14 5.70 -1.36
CA ASN A 222 1.59 5.87 -1.18
C ASN A 222 2.05 5.49 0.22
N ARG A 223 1.20 5.69 1.25
CA ARG A 223 1.50 5.24 2.61
C ARG A 223 1.63 3.72 2.73
N ILE A 224 0.93 2.98 1.87
CA ILE A 224 1.04 1.51 1.81
C ILE A 224 2.34 1.13 1.13
N THR A 225 2.68 1.75 -0.01
CA THR A 225 3.92 1.49 -0.74
C THR A 225 5.15 1.68 0.15
N SER A 226 5.24 2.79 0.87
CA SER A 226 6.32 3.02 1.84
C SER A 226 6.19 2.08 3.05
N GLY A 227 4.98 1.95 3.60
CA GLY A 227 4.72 1.18 4.82
C GLY A 227 5.05 -0.31 4.72
N ILE A 228 4.90 -0.94 3.55
CA ILE A 228 5.29 -2.35 3.35
C ILE A 228 6.79 -2.52 3.06
N SER A 229 7.55 -1.43 2.85
CA SER A 229 8.94 -1.47 2.41
C SER A 229 9.91 -1.34 3.58
N ASN A 230 11.12 -1.88 3.41
CA ASN A 230 12.23 -1.81 4.36
C ASN A 230 13.10 -0.55 4.15
N GLY A 231 12.96 0.09 2.99
CA GLY A 231 13.58 1.34 2.59
C GLY A 231 12.89 1.92 1.37
N LEU A 232 13.09 3.20 1.09
CA LEU A 232 12.53 3.90 -0.06
C LEU A 232 13.65 4.61 -0.82
N VAL A 233 13.78 4.35 -2.12
CA VAL A 233 14.64 5.09 -3.03
C VAL A 233 13.80 6.10 -3.79
N MET A 234 14.06 7.39 -3.57
CA MET A 234 13.50 8.47 -4.36
C MET A 234 14.51 8.84 -5.45
N VAL A 235 14.21 8.49 -6.70
CA VAL A 235 15.16 8.61 -7.80
C VAL A 235 15.23 10.02 -8.34
N ALA A 236 14.08 10.58 -8.70
CA ALA A 236 13.98 11.91 -9.29
C ALA A 236 12.62 12.52 -8.95
N SER A 237 12.59 13.77 -8.57
CA SER A 237 11.34 14.51 -8.30
C SER A 237 11.57 16.01 -8.37
N GLY A 238 10.60 16.75 -8.89
CA GLY A 238 10.51 18.19 -8.64
C GLY A 238 10.19 18.46 -7.17
N GLU A 239 10.33 19.73 -6.77
CA GLU A 239 10.09 20.19 -5.39
C GLU A 239 8.68 19.86 -4.88
N LYS A 240 7.69 19.88 -5.76
CA LYS A 240 6.28 19.58 -5.46
C LYS A 240 5.80 18.46 -6.35
N GLY A 241 5.45 17.31 -5.76
CA GLY A 241 4.96 16.18 -6.54
C GLY A 241 4.56 14.99 -5.69
N GLY A 242 3.92 14.00 -6.33
CA GLY A 242 3.46 12.78 -5.65
C GLY A 242 4.60 11.99 -5.00
N ALA A 243 5.78 11.97 -5.62
CA ALA A 243 6.97 11.31 -5.07
C ALA A 243 7.46 11.98 -3.78
N MET A 244 7.42 13.33 -3.71
CA MET A 244 7.77 14.06 -2.49
C MET A 244 6.78 13.80 -1.35
N ILE A 245 5.47 13.76 -1.67
CA ILE A 245 4.44 13.39 -0.68
C ILE A 245 4.71 11.98 -0.15
N GLN A 246 5.04 11.05 -1.03
CA GLN A 246 5.35 9.66 -0.65
C GLN A 246 6.62 9.57 0.20
N THR A 247 7.66 10.32 -0.15
CA THR A 247 8.91 10.39 0.62
C THR A 247 8.67 10.97 2.02
N LYS A 248 7.83 12.00 2.14
CA LYS A 248 7.40 12.52 3.44
C LYS A 248 6.67 11.46 4.27
N MET A 249 5.77 10.69 3.65
CA MET A 249 5.10 9.57 4.33
C MET A 249 6.11 8.52 4.82
N ALA A 250 7.13 8.19 4.02
CA ALA A 250 8.19 7.28 4.43
C ALA A 250 8.98 7.82 5.64
N PHE A 251 9.31 9.12 5.63
CA PHE A 251 9.95 9.78 6.77
C PHE A 251 9.12 9.69 8.05
N GLU A 252 7.82 10.02 7.98
CA GLU A 252 6.88 9.92 9.10
C GLU A 252 6.73 8.47 9.60
N GLN A 253 6.88 7.49 8.72
CA GLN A 253 6.89 6.05 9.03
C GLN A 253 8.26 5.53 9.51
N ARG A 254 9.27 6.39 9.59
CA ARG A 254 10.66 6.06 9.98
C ARG A 254 11.28 5.00 9.04
N ILE A 255 10.96 5.07 7.75
CA ILE A 255 11.57 4.24 6.72
C ILE A 255 12.81 4.95 6.18
N PRO A 256 13.98 4.28 6.09
CA PRO A 256 15.17 4.87 5.49
C PRO A 256 14.90 5.38 4.08
N ILE A 257 15.34 6.60 3.80
CA ILE A 257 15.16 7.24 2.51
C ILE A 257 16.51 7.32 1.83
N PHE A 258 16.58 6.80 0.62
CA PHE A 258 17.76 6.79 -0.22
C PHE A 258 17.55 7.70 -1.43
N TYR A 259 18.62 8.30 -1.92
CA TYR A 259 18.63 9.08 -3.16
C TYR A 259 19.94 8.87 -3.93
N PRO A 260 19.90 8.90 -5.27
CA PRO A 260 21.10 8.75 -6.11
C PRO A 260 22.03 9.96 -5.94
N LYS A 261 23.32 9.74 -6.18
CA LYS A 261 24.32 10.82 -6.21
C LYS A 261 23.92 11.96 -7.16
N GLU A 262 24.17 13.19 -6.72
CA GLU A 262 23.85 14.41 -7.49
C GLU A 262 24.60 14.45 -8.84
N GLU A 263 25.85 13.94 -8.90
CA GLU A 263 26.65 13.90 -10.12
C GLU A 263 26.01 13.10 -11.27
N LEU A 264 25.08 12.20 -10.96
CA LEU A 264 24.32 11.47 -11.97
C LEU A 264 23.32 12.36 -12.72
N ASN A 265 23.03 13.55 -12.19
CA ASN A 265 22.15 14.57 -12.78
C ASN A 265 20.81 14.00 -13.30
N LEU A 266 20.18 13.15 -12.51
CA LEU A 266 18.88 12.55 -12.85
C LEU A 266 17.77 13.56 -12.66
N GLN A 267 17.02 13.86 -13.70
CA GLN A 267 16.03 14.94 -13.69
C GLN A 267 14.58 14.46 -13.56
N PRO A 268 13.73 15.25 -12.89
CA PRO A 268 14.02 16.45 -12.10
C PRO A 268 14.66 16.11 -10.75
N ASN A 269 15.52 16.96 -10.18
CA ASN A 269 16.30 16.67 -8.96
C ASN A 269 16.06 17.61 -7.77
N GLU A 270 15.19 18.62 -7.89
CA GLU A 270 14.94 19.58 -6.81
C GLU A 270 14.44 18.91 -5.51
N GLY A 271 13.69 17.80 -5.65
CA GLY A 271 13.25 16.99 -4.52
C GLY A 271 14.39 16.28 -3.78
N VAL A 272 15.46 15.90 -4.49
CA VAL A 272 16.66 15.28 -3.88
C VAL A 272 17.33 16.27 -2.92
N ILE A 273 17.44 17.53 -3.33
CA ILE A 273 18.01 18.61 -2.50
C ILE A 273 17.22 18.74 -1.18
N GLN A 274 15.89 18.71 -1.26
CA GLN A 274 15.04 18.80 -0.08
C GLN A 274 15.22 17.58 0.85
N ILE A 275 15.30 16.37 0.31
CA ILE A 275 15.50 15.14 1.10
C ILE A 275 16.83 15.19 1.87
N LYS A 276 17.89 15.61 1.21
CA LYS A 276 19.21 15.79 1.83
C LYS A 276 19.15 16.75 3.02
N LYS A 277 18.44 17.87 2.85
CA LYS A 277 18.34 18.93 3.85
C LYS A 277 17.41 18.58 5.02
N ASP A 278 16.21 18.08 4.74
CA ASP A 278 15.10 18.08 5.68
C ASP A 278 14.75 16.70 6.23
N TRP A 279 15.12 15.60 5.54
CA TRP A 279 14.63 14.25 5.87
C TRP A 279 15.74 13.23 6.11
N ALA A 280 16.97 13.66 6.40
CA ALA A 280 18.11 12.78 6.69
C ALA A 280 18.28 11.66 5.63
N GLY A 281 18.08 12.00 4.35
CA GLY A 281 18.24 11.07 3.26
C GLY A 281 19.68 10.56 3.15
N ILE A 282 19.82 9.35 2.67
CA ILE A 282 21.08 8.64 2.49
C ILE A 282 21.43 8.63 1.01
N GLU A 283 22.55 9.24 0.66
CA GLU A 283 23.09 9.18 -0.69
C GLU A 283 23.61 7.79 -1.03
N ILE A 284 23.31 7.30 -2.23
CA ILE A 284 23.72 5.98 -2.67
C ILE A 284 24.45 6.02 -4.02
N GLU A 285 25.47 5.18 -4.12
CA GLU A 285 26.17 4.88 -5.38
C GLU A 285 25.85 3.46 -5.87
N SER A 286 25.57 2.55 -4.94
CA SER A 286 25.42 1.12 -5.20
C SER A 286 24.25 0.50 -4.45
N VAL A 287 23.91 -0.72 -4.81
CA VAL A 287 22.89 -1.52 -4.10
C VAL A 287 23.36 -1.89 -2.68
N GLU A 288 24.65 -2.08 -2.49
CA GLU A 288 25.28 -2.41 -1.23
C GLU A 288 25.04 -1.31 -0.17
N ASP A 289 25.00 -0.04 -0.59
CA ASP A 289 24.69 1.09 0.30
C ASP A 289 23.26 1.01 0.83
N ILE A 290 22.32 0.57 -0.03
CA ILE A 290 20.94 0.33 0.37
C ILE A 290 20.88 -0.84 1.35
N ILE A 291 21.46 -2.00 1.01
CA ILE A 291 21.37 -3.23 1.80
C ILE A 291 21.89 -3.02 3.22
N LYS A 292 23.01 -2.30 3.39
CA LYS A 292 23.61 -2.00 4.70
C LYS A 292 22.72 -1.18 5.62
N LYS A 293 21.76 -0.43 5.06
CA LYS A 293 20.92 0.53 5.80
C LYS A 293 19.44 0.15 5.83
N LEU A 294 19.06 -0.96 5.18
CA LEU A 294 17.68 -1.44 5.24
C LEU A 294 17.29 -1.81 6.68
N ILE A 295 16.07 -1.48 7.06
CA ILE A 295 15.48 -1.99 8.29
C ILE A 295 15.10 -3.46 8.05
N ILE A 296 15.87 -4.38 8.63
CA ILE A 296 15.52 -5.80 8.61
C ILE A 296 14.30 -5.99 9.52
N ARG A 297 13.18 -6.39 8.93
CA ARG A 297 11.97 -6.71 9.66
C ARG A 297 11.91 -8.23 9.83
N PRO A 298 11.78 -8.76 11.06
CA PRO A 298 11.66 -10.20 11.25
C PRO A 298 10.43 -10.71 10.50
N GLU A 299 10.58 -11.82 9.79
CA GLU A 299 9.46 -12.56 9.20
C GLU A 299 8.64 -13.14 10.36
N ILE A 300 7.53 -12.53 10.70
CA ILE A 300 6.56 -13.13 11.62
C ILE A 300 5.64 -14.00 10.77
N ARG A 301 6.04 -15.24 10.53
CA ARG A 301 5.10 -16.31 10.20
C ARG A 301 4.44 -16.72 11.50
N THR A 302 3.17 -16.43 11.68
CA THR A 302 2.35 -17.23 12.58
C THR A 302 2.21 -18.60 11.89
N GLU A 303 2.93 -19.59 12.39
CA GLU A 303 2.71 -20.97 11.98
C GLU A 303 1.23 -21.28 12.20
N SER A 304 0.54 -21.61 11.10
CA SER A 304 -0.86 -22.03 11.08
C SER A 304 -0.98 -23.47 11.54
#